data_eb9039f452af6d92e0770f4500ff03fb
#
_entry.id   eb9039f452af6d92e0770f4500ff03fb
#
_cell.length_a   1.000
_cell.length_b   1.000
_cell.length_c   1.000
_cell.angle_alpha   90.00
_cell.angle_beta   90.00
_cell.angle_gamma   90.00
#
_symmetry.space_group_name_H-M   'P 1'
#
loop_
_entity.id
_entity.type
_entity.pdbx_description
1 polymer ?
#
loop_
_entity_poly.entity_id
_entity_poly.type
_entity_poly.pdbx_seq_one_letter_code
_entity_poly.pdbx_strand_id
1 'polypeptide(L)'
;MHPMNFFEQNLPNWEYILVFLLKLPIIIPKGNMNIVTESELGVIIRERRKKQGLTIAELSMMVPCSPRLLGELERGKRGVSVGVILQLLALLGLTVDIRGREESES
;
A
#
# COMPACT_ATOMS: atom_id res chain seq x y z
N MET A 1 18.93 -14.57 -13.18
CA MET A 1 17.54 -14.56 -12.72
C MET A 1 17.17 -15.91 -12.17
N HIS A 2 16.66 -15.95 -10.97
CA HIS A 2 16.29 -17.19 -10.30
C HIS A 2 14.85 -17.57 -10.65
N PRO A 3 14.60 -18.69 -11.31
CA PRO A 3 13.21 -19.09 -11.59
C PRO A 3 12.51 -19.46 -10.30
N MET A 4 11.24 -19.16 -10.21
CA MET A 4 10.44 -19.57 -9.07
C MET A 4 10.36 -21.09 -9.01
N ASN A 5 10.64 -21.67 -7.85
CA ASN A 5 10.49 -23.09 -7.65
C ASN A 5 9.02 -23.45 -7.44
N PHE A 6 8.75 -24.76 -7.38
CA PHE A 6 7.39 -25.22 -7.18
C PHE A 6 6.75 -24.64 -5.91
N PHE A 7 7.52 -24.54 -4.85
CA PHE A 7 7.05 -24.04 -3.56
C PHE A 7 6.58 -22.59 -3.67
N GLU A 8 7.39 -21.75 -4.29
CA GLU A 8 7.05 -20.33 -4.46
C GLU A 8 5.83 -20.14 -5.35
N GLN A 9 5.67 -20.98 -6.37
CA GLN A 9 4.55 -20.88 -7.29
C GLN A 9 3.22 -21.27 -6.65
N ASN A 10 3.26 -22.02 -5.55
CA ASN A 10 2.05 -22.54 -4.90
C ASN A 10 1.77 -21.90 -3.56
N LEU A 11 2.42 -20.78 -3.26
CA LEU A 11 2.18 -20.06 -2.02
C LEU A 11 0.78 -19.47 -2.01
N PRO A 12 0.08 -19.54 -0.87
CA PRO A 12 -1.15 -18.76 -0.70
C PRO A 12 -0.84 -17.27 -0.80
N ASN A 13 -1.86 -16.48 -1.06
CA ASN A 13 -1.70 -15.06 -1.30
C ASN A 13 -0.97 -14.33 -0.17
N TRP A 14 -1.31 -14.67 1.07
CA TRP A 14 -0.68 -14.01 2.23
C TRP A 14 0.78 -14.40 2.40
N GLU A 15 1.15 -15.63 2.03
CA GLU A 15 2.56 -16.06 2.08
C GLU A 15 3.38 -15.37 1.01
N TYR A 16 2.80 -15.16 -0.17
CA TYR A 16 3.44 -14.41 -1.22
C TYR A 16 3.76 -12.98 -0.76
N ILE A 17 2.81 -12.36 -0.08
CA ILE A 17 2.97 -11.03 0.47
C ILE A 17 4.10 -10.99 1.50
N LEU A 18 4.15 -11.99 2.39
CA LEU A 18 5.22 -12.08 3.38
C LEU A 18 6.59 -12.17 2.74
N VAL A 19 6.74 -13.07 1.75
CA VAL A 19 8.01 -13.23 1.05
C VAL A 19 8.41 -11.93 0.36
N PHE A 20 7.46 -11.25 -0.24
CA PHE A 20 7.71 -9.98 -0.90
C PHE A 20 8.15 -8.90 0.08
N LEU A 21 7.47 -8.81 1.22
CA LEU A 21 7.82 -7.83 2.26
C LEU A 21 9.22 -8.03 2.80
N LEU A 22 9.67 -9.27 2.92
CA LEU A 22 11.02 -9.57 3.38
C LEU A 22 12.10 -9.07 2.42
N LYS A 23 11.77 -8.88 1.17
CA LYS A 23 12.69 -8.38 0.16
C LYS A 23 12.70 -6.87 0.03
N LEU A 24 11.75 -6.20 0.66
CA LEU A 24 11.67 -4.74 0.57
C LEU A 24 12.60 -4.08 1.57
N PRO A 25 13.17 -2.92 1.21
CA PRO A 25 13.95 -2.16 2.16
C PRO A 25 13.07 -1.64 3.29
N ILE A 26 13.64 -1.55 4.48
CA ILE A 26 12.93 -0.98 5.62
C ILE A 26 12.86 0.52 5.44
N ILE A 27 11.63 1.04 5.37
CA ILE A 27 11.41 2.47 5.24
C ILE A 27 10.64 2.93 6.47
N ILE A 28 11.23 3.84 7.23
CA ILE A 28 10.61 4.37 8.43
C ILE A 28 9.99 5.72 8.09
N PRO A 29 8.66 5.86 8.20
CA PRO A 29 8.03 7.15 7.92
C PRO A 29 8.46 8.20 8.94
N LYS A 30 8.63 9.42 8.46
CA LYS A 30 8.98 10.55 9.32
C LYS A 30 7.76 11.42 9.51
N GLY A 31 7.32 11.54 10.76
CA GLY A 31 6.23 12.42 11.12
C GLY A 31 4.86 11.89 10.73
N ASN A 32 3.88 12.71 10.94
CA ASN A 32 2.49 12.41 10.69
C ASN A 32 1.98 13.27 9.54
N MET A 33 1.08 12.72 8.74
CA MET A 33 0.44 13.44 7.66
C MET A 33 -1.06 13.41 7.86
N ASN A 34 -1.68 14.58 7.76
CA ASN A 34 -3.13 14.68 7.84
C ASN A 34 -3.71 14.53 6.45
N ILE A 35 -4.67 13.64 6.30
CA ILE A 35 -5.32 13.37 5.02
C ILE A 35 -6.78 13.77 5.12
N VAL A 36 -7.21 14.61 4.20
CA VAL A 36 -8.57 15.08 4.13
C VAL A 36 -9.26 14.64 2.83
N THR A 37 -8.49 14.46 1.75
CA THR A 37 -9.05 14.15 0.44
C THR A 37 -8.47 12.86 -0.14
N GLU A 38 -9.21 12.30 -1.08
CA GLU A 38 -8.75 11.12 -1.83
C GLU A 38 -7.50 11.41 -2.64
N SER A 39 -7.38 12.65 -3.14
CA SER A 39 -6.20 13.05 -3.90
C SER A 39 -4.95 13.04 -3.03
N GLU A 40 -5.05 13.54 -1.81
CA GLU A 40 -3.92 13.52 -0.88
C GLU A 40 -3.50 12.09 -0.56
N LEU A 41 -4.48 11.23 -0.33
CA LEU A 41 -4.22 9.82 -0.07
C LEU A 41 -3.52 9.16 -1.27
N GLY A 42 -4.00 9.46 -2.47
CA GLY A 42 -3.41 8.92 -3.70
C GLY A 42 -1.95 9.31 -3.88
N VAL A 43 -1.62 10.55 -3.57
CA VAL A 43 -0.23 11.04 -3.64
C VAL A 43 0.65 10.28 -2.66
N ILE A 44 0.18 10.09 -1.44
CA ILE A 44 0.95 9.38 -0.41
C ILE A 44 1.21 7.94 -0.82
N ILE A 45 0.20 7.26 -1.34
CA ILE A 45 0.35 5.89 -1.82
C ILE A 45 1.37 5.82 -2.94
N ARG A 46 1.27 6.72 -3.91
CA ARG A 46 2.19 6.75 -5.05
C ARG A 46 3.62 6.98 -4.60
N GLU A 47 3.83 7.97 -3.76
CA GLU A 47 5.17 8.30 -3.29
C GLU A 47 5.80 7.15 -2.50
N ARG A 48 5.01 6.53 -1.65
CA ARG A 48 5.49 5.41 -0.84
C ARG A 48 5.81 4.21 -1.73
N ARG A 49 4.95 3.93 -2.70
CA ARG A 49 5.19 2.87 -3.67
C ARG A 49 6.50 3.08 -4.40
N LYS A 50 6.72 4.28 -4.92
CA LYS A 50 7.95 4.60 -5.65
C LYS A 50 9.19 4.52 -4.76
N LYS A 51 9.06 4.96 -3.53
CA LYS A 51 10.15 4.90 -2.56
C LYS A 51 10.59 3.46 -2.31
N GLN A 52 9.65 2.53 -2.35
CA GLN A 52 9.94 1.10 -2.18
C GLN A 52 10.34 0.44 -3.49
N GLY A 53 10.40 1.18 -4.57
CA GLY A 53 10.82 0.64 -5.86
C GLY A 53 9.78 -0.26 -6.52
N LEU A 54 8.51 -0.09 -6.20
CA LEU A 54 7.44 -0.94 -6.71
C LEU A 54 6.76 -0.31 -7.92
N THR A 55 6.46 -1.15 -8.91
CA THR A 55 5.59 -0.75 -10.00
C THR A 55 4.13 -0.91 -9.58
N ILE A 56 3.22 -0.26 -10.32
CA ILE A 56 1.79 -0.44 -10.10
C ILE A 56 1.41 -1.91 -10.24
N ALA A 57 1.95 -2.59 -11.26
CA ALA A 57 1.66 -4.00 -11.49
C ALA A 57 2.08 -4.86 -10.30
N GLU A 58 3.27 -4.62 -9.78
CA GLU A 58 3.78 -5.39 -8.64
C GLU A 58 2.91 -5.20 -7.39
N LEU A 59 2.59 -3.96 -7.09
CA LEU A 59 1.77 -3.69 -5.91
C LEU A 59 0.36 -4.26 -6.05
N SER A 60 -0.23 -4.15 -7.25
CA SER A 60 -1.58 -4.64 -7.47
C SER A 60 -1.70 -6.16 -7.37
N MET A 61 -0.60 -6.89 -7.52
CA MET A 61 -0.60 -8.34 -7.35
C MET A 61 -0.77 -8.77 -5.91
N MET A 62 -0.52 -7.90 -4.98
CA MET A 62 -0.55 -8.22 -3.55
C MET A 62 -1.84 -7.82 -2.85
N VAL A 63 -2.72 -7.13 -3.55
CA VAL A 63 -4.02 -6.72 -3.01
C VAL A 63 -5.09 -7.05 -4.04
N PRO A 64 -6.37 -7.23 -3.64
CA PRO A 64 -7.44 -7.51 -4.60
C PRO A 64 -7.80 -6.24 -5.38
N CYS A 65 -6.91 -5.84 -6.26
CA CYS A 65 -6.98 -4.56 -6.95
C CYS A 65 -6.29 -4.69 -8.31
N SER A 66 -6.94 -4.21 -9.37
CA SER A 66 -6.32 -4.22 -10.68
C SER A 66 -5.28 -3.10 -10.81
N PRO A 67 -4.30 -3.24 -11.72
CA PRO A 67 -3.36 -2.14 -11.96
C PRO A 67 -4.07 -0.84 -12.36
N ARG A 68 -5.16 -0.95 -13.11
CA ARG A 68 -5.94 0.21 -13.51
C ARG A 68 -6.56 0.91 -12.30
N LEU A 69 -7.17 0.13 -11.40
CA LEU A 69 -7.78 0.69 -10.21
C LEU A 69 -6.72 1.36 -9.33
N LEU A 70 -5.58 0.71 -9.16
CA LEU A 70 -4.49 1.28 -8.37
C LEU A 70 -4.00 2.59 -8.97
N GLY A 71 -3.82 2.65 -10.28
CA GLY A 71 -3.44 3.88 -10.96
C GLY A 71 -4.45 5.00 -10.77
N GLU A 72 -5.74 4.66 -10.85
CA GLU A 72 -6.80 5.63 -10.62
C GLU A 72 -6.83 6.11 -9.17
N LEU A 73 -6.60 5.20 -8.22
CA LEU A 73 -6.54 5.55 -6.81
C LEU A 73 -5.41 6.55 -6.55
N GLU A 74 -4.25 6.33 -7.16
CA GLU A 74 -3.13 7.25 -7.01
C GLU A 74 -3.43 8.63 -7.58
N ARG A 75 -4.38 8.72 -8.50
CA ARG A 75 -4.84 9.99 -9.06
C ARG A 75 -6.02 10.59 -8.31
N GLY A 76 -6.43 9.96 -7.23
CA GLY A 76 -7.47 10.50 -6.37
C GLY A 76 -8.89 10.02 -6.66
N LYS A 77 -9.03 8.85 -7.28
CA LYS A 77 -10.36 8.30 -7.57
C LYS A 77 -11.17 8.11 -6.27
N ARG A 78 -12.44 8.49 -6.34
CA ARG A 78 -13.40 8.29 -5.26
C ARG A 78 -14.05 6.91 -5.36
N GLY A 79 -14.63 6.47 -4.26
CA GLY A 79 -15.44 5.25 -4.25
C GLY A 79 -14.64 3.96 -4.26
N VAL A 80 -13.36 4.00 -3.92
CA VAL A 80 -12.56 2.80 -3.76
C VAL A 80 -12.87 2.18 -2.39
N SER A 81 -12.95 0.86 -2.35
CA SER A 81 -13.23 0.14 -1.11
C SER A 81 -12.23 0.46 -0.02
N VAL A 82 -12.72 0.76 1.18
CA VAL A 82 -11.88 1.00 2.35
C VAL A 82 -10.99 -0.20 2.64
N GLY A 83 -11.52 -1.42 2.45
CA GLY A 83 -10.73 -2.62 2.67
C GLY A 83 -9.49 -2.68 1.79
N VAL A 84 -9.65 -2.35 0.52
CA VAL A 84 -8.50 -2.30 -0.41
C VAL A 84 -7.51 -1.24 0.03
N ILE A 85 -7.99 -0.06 0.41
CA ILE A 85 -7.12 1.02 0.84
C ILE A 85 -6.32 0.63 2.08
N LEU A 86 -6.99 0.05 3.07
CA LEU A 86 -6.30 -0.37 4.29
C LEU A 86 -5.23 -1.42 4.04
N GLN A 87 -5.50 -2.35 3.13
CA GLN A 87 -4.50 -3.35 2.74
C GLN A 87 -3.30 -2.71 2.04
N LEU A 88 -3.56 -1.77 1.13
CA LEU A 88 -2.49 -1.04 0.46
C LEU A 88 -1.60 -0.31 1.46
N LEU A 89 -2.22 0.41 2.39
CA LEU A 89 -1.47 1.17 3.38
C LEU A 89 -0.61 0.25 4.25
N ALA A 90 -1.18 -0.87 4.68
CA ALA A 90 -0.43 -1.83 5.48
C ALA A 90 0.77 -2.39 4.72
N LEU A 91 0.58 -2.77 3.45
CA LEU A 91 1.67 -3.28 2.62
C LEU A 91 2.77 -2.26 2.40
N LEU A 92 2.40 -0.99 2.33
CA LEU A 92 3.36 0.09 2.14
C LEU A 92 4.00 0.55 3.45
N GLY A 93 3.71 -0.11 4.56
CA GLY A 93 4.28 0.22 5.85
C GLY A 93 3.72 1.51 6.45
N LEU A 94 2.52 1.87 6.06
CA LEU A 94 1.86 3.08 6.55
C LEU A 94 0.86 2.74 7.65
N THR A 95 0.86 3.51 8.70
CA THR A 95 -0.05 3.35 9.82
C THR A 95 -1.14 4.41 9.73
N VAL A 96 -2.38 3.99 9.95
CA VAL A 96 -3.52 4.89 9.99
C VAL A 96 -3.88 5.17 11.45
N ASP A 97 -4.03 6.44 11.77
CA ASP A 97 -4.42 6.87 13.11
C ASP A 97 -5.67 7.74 13.00
N ILE A 98 -6.70 7.35 13.71
CA ILE A 98 -7.98 8.07 13.71
C ILE A 98 -8.22 8.63 15.11
N ARG A 99 -8.41 9.94 15.17
CA ARG A 99 -8.61 10.62 16.46
C ARG A 99 -9.86 11.48 16.44
N GLY A 100 -10.50 11.58 17.59
CA GLY A 100 -11.54 12.59 17.77
C GLY A 100 -10.92 13.98 17.84
N ARG A 101 -11.69 15.00 17.51
CA ARG A 101 -11.18 16.37 17.50
C ARG A 101 -10.68 16.84 18.86
N GLU A 102 -11.33 16.42 19.92
CA GLU A 102 -10.94 16.81 21.27
C GLU A 102 -9.56 16.26 21.63
N GLU A 103 -9.22 15.09 21.10
CA GLU A 103 -7.96 14.43 21.38
C GLU A 103 -6.81 15.01 20.57
N SER A 104 -7.11 15.57 19.41
CA SER A 104 -6.07 16.10 18.52
C SER A 104 -5.49 17.43 18.99
N GLU A 105 -6.15 18.10 19.91
CA GLU A 105 -5.73 19.41 20.44
C GLU A 105 -4.80 19.31 21.65
N SER A 106 -4.65 18.14 22.21
CA SER A 106 -3.82 17.95 23.40
C SER A 106 -2.33 17.88 23.12
#